data_2a875b68cce33d54f95bdac84e78e9cc
#
_entry.id   2a875b68cce33d54f95bdac84e78e9cc
#
_cell.length_a   1.000
_cell.length_b   1.000
_cell.length_c   1.000
_cell.angle_alpha   90.00
_cell.angle_beta   90.00
_cell.angle_gamma   90.00
#
_symmetry.space_group_name_H-M   'P 1'
#
loop_
_entity.id
_entity.type
_entity.pdbx_description
1 polymer ?
#
loop_
_entity_poly.entity_id
_entity_poly.type
_entity_poly.pdbx_seq_one_letter_code
_entity_poly.pdbx_strand_id
1 'polypeptide(L)'
;AEVKERKEAEIKTLYEVVSPYINVLTVRILNLENASVSYSVENPVSPIVYALNDVSFHAYGFRLDENSSESGKLLYCDNFDFITKRSQTLLANNDFRLQTDRILLSTEDSIISISNITLTPQGELWGEQKKRPDSYLNALIRAIEVKGIQFRRENALNYLTARSLDII
;
A
#
# COMPACT_ATOMS: atom_id res chain seq x y z
N ALA A 1 -11.89 -17.47 -36.74
CA ALA A 1 -11.83 -17.09 -35.34
C ALA A 1 -11.13 -15.73 -35.28
N GLU A 2 -11.90 -14.66 -35.13
CA GLU A 2 -11.36 -13.29 -34.94
C GLU A 2 -10.77 -13.18 -33.56
N VAL A 3 -9.47 -12.96 -33.49
CA VAL A 3 -8.78 -12.52 -32.26
C VAL A 3 -9.14 -11.07 -32.04
N LYS A 4 -10.06 -10.80 -31.11
CA LYS A 4 -10.30 -9.43 -30.62
C LYS A 4 -9.02 -8.96 -29.94
N GLU A 5 -8.27 -8.07 -30.59
CA GLU A 5 -7.23 -7.27 -29.96
C GLU A 5 -7.87 -6.50 -28.79
N ARG A 6 -7.51 -6.86 -27.55
CA ARG A 6 -7.75 -6.01 -26.40
C ARG A 6 -6.88 -4.77 -26.58
N LYS A 7 -7.49 -3.65 -26.91
CA LYS A 7 -6.83 -2.34 -26.78
C LYS A 7 -6.42 -2.23 -25.31
N GLU A 8 -5.11 -2.21 -25.05
CA GLU A 8 -4.58 -1.80 -23.76
C GLU A 8 -5.11 -0.38 -23.50
N ALA A 9 -5.86 -0.23 -22.41
CA ALA A 9 -6.33 1.08 -21.99
C ALA A 9 -5.09 1.89 -21.62
N GLU A 10 -4.80 2.97 -22.35
CA GLU A 10 -3.75 3.92 -21.99
C GLU A 10 -4.00 4.42 -20.56
N ILE A 11 -3.08 4.10 -19.65
CA ILE A 11 -3.14 4.57 -18.27
C ILE A 11 -2.77 6.05 -18.28
N LYS A 12 -3.76 6.91 -18.18
CA LYS A 12 -3.55 8.35 -18.09
C LYS A 12 -2.90 8.71 -16.76
N THR A 13 -1.97 9.63 -16.80
CA THR A 13 -1.40 10.23 -15.59
C THR A 13 -2.46 11.07 -14.86
N LEU A 14 -2.27 11.35 -13.57
CA LEU A 14 -3.18 12.22 -12.83
C LEU A 14 -3.28 13.61 -13.47
N TYR A 15 -2.16 14.13 -13.98
CA TYR A 15 -2.14 15.42 -14.68
C TYR A 15 -3.00 15.40 -15.95
N GLU A 16 -2.89 14.38 -16.78
CA GLU A 16 -3.71 14.25 -18.00
C GLU A 16 -5.22 14.19 -17.72
N VAL A 17 -5.59 13.71 -16.53
CA VAL A 17 -7.01 13.69 -16.12
C VAL A 17 -7.49 15.09 -15.72
N VAL A 18 -6.68 15.89 -15.03
CA VAL A 18 -7.08 17.19 -14.48
C VAL A 18 -6.71 18.39 -15.36
N SER A 19 -5.73 18.27 -16.26
CA SER A 19 -5.24 19.35 -17.13
C SER A 19 -6.30 20.05 -18.01
N PRO A 20 -7.39 19.40 -18.41
CA PRO A 20 -8.48 20.11 -19.11
C PRO A 20 -9.17 21.18 -18.27
N TYR A 21 -9.01 21.11 -16.94
CA TYR A 21 -9.68 22.02 -15.99
C TYR A 21 -8.71 22.91 -15.24
N ILE A 22 -7.50 22.42 -14.96
CA ILE A 22 -6.51 23.09 -14.10
C ILE A 22 -5.12 22.87 -14.68
N ASN A 23 -4.41 23.93 -15.06
CA ASN A 23 -3.05 23.84 -15.59
C ASN A 23 -2.00 23.56 -14.52
N VAL A 24 -2.17 24.12 -13.30
CA VAL A 24 -1.28 23.92 -12.17
C VAL A 24 -2.12 23.85 -10.91
N LEU A 25 -1.93 22.78 -10.13
CA LEU A 25 -2.50 22.63 -8.79
C LEU A 25 -1.34 22.56 -7.79
N THR A 26 -1.33 23.47 -6.83
CA THR A 26 -0.35 23.47 -5.74
C THR A 26 -1.09 23.46 -4.41
N VAL A 27 -0.75 22.49 -3.56
CA VAL A 27 -1.28 22.37 -2.19
C VAL A 27 -0.10 22.31 -1.23
N ARG A 28 0.03 23.31 -0.36
CA ARG A 28 1.16 23.39 0.57
C ARG A 28 1.15 22.28 1.61
N ILE A 29 -0.02 21.99 2.16
CA ILE A 29 -0.23 20.95 3.15
C ILE A 29 -1.55 20.25 2.83
N LEU A 30 -1.52 18.92 2.70
CA LEU A 30 -2.69 18.08 2.53
C LEU A 30 -2.73 17.10 3.71
N ASN A 31 -3.81 17.13 4.48
CA ASN A 31 -4.01 16.24 5.61
C ASN A 31 -5.29 15.42 5.39
N LEU A 32 -5.14 14.12 5.53
CA LEU A 32 -6.24 13.16 5.65
C LEU A 32 -6.07 12.44 6.98
N GLU A 33 -7.09 12.42 7.80
CA GLU A 33 -7.05 11.78 9.11
C GLU A 33 -8.24 10.86 9.35
N ASN A 34 -8.00 9.79 10.10
CA ASN A 34 -9.04 8.83 10.52
C ASN A 34 -9.83 8.22 9.36
N ALA A 35 -9.20 8.03 8.21
CA ALA A 35 -9.82 7.37 7.08
C ALA A 35 -9.81 5.84 7.25
N SER A 36 -10.76 5.17 6.61
CA SER A 36 -10.76 3.73 6.46
C SER A 36 -10.75 3.39 4.98
N VAL A 37 -9.86 2.48 4.61
CA VAL A 37 -9.72 2.02 3.23
C VAL A 37 -9.91 0.51 3.19
N SER A 38 -10.82 0.03 2.35
CA SER A 38 -10.96 -1.39 2.08
C SER A 38 -10.85 -1.64 0.58
N TYR A 39 -10.11 -2.67 0.25
CA TYR A 39 -9.96 -3.13 -1.12
C TYR A 39 -10.26 -4.62 -1.17
N SER A 40 -11.22 -5.00 -2.01
CA SER A 40 -11.58 -6.41 -2.23
C SER A 40 -11.31 -6.80 -3.67
N VAL A 41 -10.67 -7.95 -3.84
CA VAL A 41 -10.52 -8.59 -5.15
C VAL A 41 -11.53 -9.75 -5.19
N GLU A 42 -12.48 -9.66 -6.10
CA GLU A 42 -13.40 -10.76 -6.36
C GLU A 42 -12.63 -11.91 -7.03
N ASN A 43 -12.46 -12.99 -6.28
CA ASN A 43 -11.94 -14.24 -6.79
C ASN A 43 -13.01 -15.31 -6.54
N PRO A 44 -13.43 -16.08 -7.55
CA PRO A 44 -14.49 -17.09 -7.38
C PRO A 44 -14.15 -18.18 -6.34
N VAL A 45 -12.89 -18.37 -6.01
CA VAL A 45 -12.43 -19.37 -5.03
C VAL A 45 -12.29 -18.78 -3.62
N SER A 46 -11.79 -17.54 -3.51
CA SER A 46 -11.53 -16.91 -2.22
C SER A 46 -11.34 -15.39 -2.40
N PRO A 47 -12.28 -14.56 -1.97
CA PRO A 47 -12.10 -13.11 -2.06
C PRO A 47 -10.96 -12.68 -1.13
N ILE A 48 -10.05 -11.87 -1.66
CA ILE A 48 -8.98 -11.25 -0.88
C ILE A 48 -9.48 -9.89 -0.43
N VAL A 49 -9.50 -9.66 0.87
CA VAL A 49 -9.90 -8.39 1.47
C VAL A 49 -8.74 -7.78 2.22
N TYR A 50 -8.36 -6.58 1.82
CA TYR A 50 -7.40 -5.74 2.53
C TYR A 50 -8.17 -4.64 3.24
N ALA A 51 -7.96 -4.47 4.54
CA ALA A 51 -8.56 -3.39 5.31
C ALA A 51 -7.48 -2.62 6.08
N LEU A 52 -7.48 -1.31 5.90
CA LEU A 52 -6.66 -0.37 6.66
C LEU A 52 -7.61 0.54 7.44
N ASN A 53 -7.39 0.64 8.74
CA ASN A 53 -8.20 1.48 9.61
C ASN A 53 -7.35 2.56 10.26
N ASP A 54 -7.99 3.65 10.65
CA ASP A 54 -7.34 4.80 11.27
C ASP A 54 -6.16 5.27 10.41
N VAL A 55 -6.39 5.41 9.11
CA VAL A 55 -5.40 5.88 8.14
C VAL A 55 -5.25 7.39 8.26
N SER A 56 -4.03 7.85 8.46
CA SER A 56 -3.64 9.25 8.35
C SER A 56 -2.61 9.41 7.25
N PHE A 57 -2.78 10.45 6.45
CA PHE A 57 -1.87 10.81 5.37
C PHE A 57 -1.62 12.31 5.43
N HIS A 58 -0.36 12.69 5.59
CA HIS A 58 0.09 14.07 5.63
C HIS A 58 1.08 14.27 4.49
N ALA A 59 0.80 15.20 3.59
CA ALA A 59 1.68 15.50 2.46
C ALA A 59 2.02 16.98 2.40
N TYR A 60 3.25 17.27 2.04
CA TYR A 60 3.82 18.61 1.98
C TYR A 60 4.30 18.90 0.56
N GLY A 61 4.03 20.13 0.10
CA GLY A 61 4.51 20.59 -1.20
C GLY A 61 3.95 19.82 -2.39
N PHE A 62 2.68 19.39 -2.31
CA PHE A 62 2.02 18.76 -3.46
C PHE A 62 1.95 19.72 -4.63
N ARG A 63 2.44 19.29 -5.77
CA ARG A 63 2.38 20.05 -7.02
C ARG A 63 2.09 19.14 -8.19
N LEU A 64 1.06 19.50 -8.96
CA LEU A 64 0.63 18.82 -10.16
C LEU A 64 0.62 19.81 -11.33
N ASP A 65 1.51 19.62 -12.29
CA ASP A 65 1.65 20.38 -13.53
C ASP A 65 2.16 19.47 -14.65
N GLU A 66 2.42 20.03 -15.81
CA GLU A 66 2.91 19.30 -16.99
C GLU A 66 4.23 18.54 -16.75
N ASN A 67 5.09 19.03 -15.86
CA ASN A 67 6.40 18.42 -15.54
C ASN A 67 6.33 17.45 -14.36
N SER A 68 5.17 17.28 -13.74
CA SER A 68 5.04 16.50 -12.51
C SER A 68 5.33 15.02 -12.72
N SER A 69 5.06 14.45 -13.89
CA SER A 69 5.37 13.07 -14.23
C SER A 69 6.89 12.81 -14.31
N GLU A 70 7.69 13.84 -14.60
CA GLU A 70 9.15 13.77 -14.75
C GLU A 70 9.89 14.20 -13.47
N SER A 71 9.18 14.77 -12.50
CA SER A 71 9.77 15.33 -11.28
C SER A 71 10.47 14.28 -10.38
N GLY A 72 10.22 13.01 -10.58
CA GLY A 72 10.71 11.92 -9.73
C GLY A 72 10.10 11.89 -8.32
N LYS A 73 9.20 12.84 -8.01
CA LYS A 73 8.54 12.92 -6.71
C LYS A 73 7.48 11.84 -6.56
N LEU A 74 7.50 11.14 -5.46
CA LEU A 74 6.46 10.18 -5.14
C LEU A 74 5.17 10.92 -4.77
N LEU A 75 4.03 10.51 -5.33
CA LEU A 75 2.72 11.14 -5.12
C LEU A 75 2.71 12.66 -5.40
N TYR A 76 3.66 13.17 -6.21
CA TYR A 76 3.79 14.59 -6.55
C TYR A 76 4.06 15.51 -5.35
N CYS A 77 4.56 14.98 -4.22
CA CYS A 77 4.83 15.70 -2.98
C CYS A 77 6.33 15.84 -2.73
N ASP A 78 6.71 16.87 -1.97
CA ASP A 78 8.09 17.00 -1.46
C ASP A 78 8.35 15.90 -0.43
N ASN A 79 7.45 15.80 0.56
CA ASN A 79 7.47 14.76 1.58
C ASN A 79 6.05 14.33 1.92
N PHE A 80 5.92 13.13 2.44
CA PHE A 80 4.67 12.66 3.03
C PHE A 80 4.91 11.62 4.11
N ASP A 81 3.94 11.55 5.04
CA ASP A 81 3.78 10.52 6.03
C ASP A 81 2.48 9.76 5.79
N PHE A 82 2.57 8.44 5.82
CA PHE A 82 1.42 7.55 5.82
C PHE A 82 1.45 6.71 7.09
N ILE A 83 0.37 6.76 7.84
CA ILE A 83 0.22 6.04 9.10
C ILE A 83 -1.11 5.29 9.08
N THR A 84 -1.07 4.02 9.47
CA THR A 84 -2.30 3.27 9.77
C THR A 84 -2.15 2.55 11.10
N LYS A 85 -3.19 2.53 11.91
CA LYS A 85 -3.15 1.92 13.25
C LYS A 85 -3.68 0.52 13.25
N ARG A 86 -4.31 -0.04 12.43
CA ARG A 86 -4.79 -1.43 12.43
C ARG A 86 -5.01 -1.88 11.00
N SER A 87 -4.19 -2.77 10.56
CA SER A 87 -4.39 -3.41 9.27
C SER A 87 -4.64 -4.90 9.45
N GLN A 88 -5.43 -5.44 8.56
CA GLN A 88 -5.74 -6.85 8.53
C GLN A 88 -5.88 -7.31 7.08
N THR A 89 -5.32 -8.47 6.80
CA THR A 89 -5.52 -9.16 5.52
C THR A 89 -5.58 -10.66 5.73
N LEU A 90 -6.21 -11.35 4.81
CA LEU A 90 -6.27 -12.81 4.78
C LEU A 90 -5.27 -13.32 3.73
N LEU A 91 -4.50 -14.34 4.08
CA LEU A 91 -3.47 -14.95 3.24
C LEU A 91 -3.79 -16.42 3.00
N ALA A 92 -3.17 -16.99 1.96
CA ALA A 92 -3.23 -18.42 1.63
C ALA A 92 -4.68 -18.96 1.57
N ASN A 93 -5.48 -18.41 0.67
CA ASN A 93 -6.90 -18.78 0.50
C ASN A 93 -7.75 -18.63 1.77
N ASN A 94 -7.44 -17.61 2.58
CA ASN A 94 -8.08 -17.30 3.85
C ASN A 94 -7.74 -18.29 5.00
N ASP A 95 -6.68 -19.09 4.86
CA ASP A 95 -6.25 -20.00 5.92
C ASP A 95 -5.52 -19.28 7.05
N PHE A 96 -4.96 -18.10 6.77
CA PHE A 96 -4.23 -17.31 7.76
C PHE A 96 -4.72 -15.85 7.77
N ARG A 97 -4.73 -15.27 8.97
CA ARG A 97 -4.95 -13.85 9.20
C ARG A 97 -3.63 -13.17 9.54
N LEU A 98 -3.25 -12.19 8.75
CA LEU A 98 -2.15 -11.27 9.04
C LEU A 98 -2.73 -9.99 9.62
N GLN A 99 -2.24 -9.58 10.78
CA GLN A 99 -2.64 -8.33 11.44
C GLN A 99 -1.40 -7.53 11.82
N THR A 100 -1.51 -6.21 11.79
CA THR A 100 -0.50 -5.29 12.32
C THR A 100 -1.17 -4.20 13.14
N ASP A 101 -0.51 -3.73 14.20
CA ASP A 101 -1.04 -2.63 15.02
C ASP A 101 -0.75 -1.27 14.39
N ARG A 102 0.38 -1.13 13.72
CA ARG A 102 0.75 0.14 13.09
C ARG A 102 1.65 -0.10 11.89
N ILE A 103 1.40 0.65 10.84
CA ILE A 103 2.31 0.84 9.71
C ILE A 103 2.60 2.34 9.62
N LEU A 104 3.87 2.69 9.56
CA LEU A 104 4.37 4.05 9.31
C LEU A 104 5.26 4.01 8.07
N LEU A 105 5.00 4.91 7.16
CA LEU A 105 5.92 5.28 6.08
C LEU A 105 6.14 6.78 6.15
N SER A 106 7.37 7.22 6.38
CA SER A 106 7.78 8.62 6.35
C SER A 106 8.87 8.81 5.30
N THR A 107 8.62 9.68 4.34
CA THR A 107 9.64 10.03 3.34
C THR A 107 10.63 11.04 3.89
N GLU A 108 10.22 11.91 4.81
CA GLU A 108 11.10 12.87 5.49
C GLU A 108 12.12 12.15 6.37
N ASP A 109 11.66 11.21 7.20
CA ASP A 109 12.53 10.41 8.07
C ASP A 109 13.22 9.27 7.32
N SER A 110 12.83 9.02 6.07
CA SER A 110 13.32 7.91 5.26
C SER A 110 13.15 6.54 5.95
N ILE A 111 11.98 6.29 6.54
CA ILE A 111 11.69 5.08 7.32
C ILE A 111 10.37 4.42 6.90
N ILE A 112 10.37 3.08 6.93
CA ILE A 112 9.16 2.25 7.01
C ILE A 112 9.24 1.47 8.31
N SER A 113 8.18 1.54 9.12
CA SER A 113 8.09 0.78 10.38
C SER A 113 6.74 0.07 10.45
N ILE A 114 6.78 -1.22 10.77
CA ILE A 114 5.59 -2.04 10.97
C ILE A 114 5.72 -2.69 12.35
N SER A 115 4.70 -2.53 13.19
CA SER A 115 4.76 -3.05 14.57
C SER A 115 3.66 -4.07 14.85
N ASN A 116 3.98 -5.00 15.76
CA ASN A 116 3.11 -6.06 16.26
C ASN A 116 2.44 -6.86 15.12
N ILE A 117 3.29 -7.45 14.28
CA ILE A 117 2.84 -8.26 13.15
C ILE A 117 2.49 -9.64 13.70
N THR A 118 1.22 -10.03 13.59
CA THR A 118 0.74 -11.35 13.98
C THR A 118 0.22 -12.10 12.78
N LEU A 119 0.63 -13.36 12.66
CA LEU A 119 0.09 -14.31 11.70
C LEU A 119 -0.60 -15.43 12.48
N THR A 120 -1.91 -15.56 12.31
CA THR A 120 -2.71 -16.56 13.02
C THR A 120 -3.53 -17.39 12.06
N PRO A 121 -3.64 -18.70 12.28
CA PRO A 121 -4.53 -19.55 11.48
C PRO A 121 -5.99 -19.21 11.75
N GLN A 122 -6.84 -19.31 10.73
CA GLN A 122 -8.28 -19.06 10.80
C GLN A 122 -9.03 -20.33 11.16
N GLY A 123 -8.98 -20.75 12.44
CA GLY A 123 -9.57 -22.00 12.90
C GLY A 123 -11.10 -22.07 12.88
N GLU A 124 -11.80 -20.94 12.93
CA GLU A 124 -13.27 -20.88 12.99
C GLU A 124 -13.97 -21.07 11.63
N LEU A 125 -13.26 -20.95 10.53
CA LEU A 125 -13.79 -21.15 9.18
C LEU A 125 -13.68 -22.60 8.70
N TRP A 126 -13.12 -23.48 9.53
CA TRP A 126 -13.02 -24.90 9.22
C TRP A 126 -14.28 -25.62 9.68
N GLY A 127 -15.40 -25.40 8.98
CA GLY A 127 -16.55 -26.28 9.11
C GLY A 127 -16.13 -27.72 8.79
N GLU A 128 -16.94 -28.70 9.22
CA GLU A 128 -16.66 -30.15 9.14
C GLU A 128 -16.18 -30.67 7.77
N GLN A 129 -16.23 -29.86 6.71
CA GLN A 129 -15.85 -30.24 5.35
C GLN A 129 -14.52 -29.68 4.86
N LYS A 130 -13.85 -28.78 5.57
CA LYS A 130 -12.54 -28.27 5.16
C LYS A 130 -11.42 -29.00 5.88
N LYS A 131 -10.50 -29.60 5.12
CA LYS A 131 -9.26 -30.18 5.63
C LYS A 131 -8.50 -29.07 6.38
N ARG A 132 -8.02 -29.41 7.59
CA ARG A 132 -7.05 -28.55 8.30
C ARG A 132 -5.85 -28.33 7.40
N PRO A 133 -5.26 -27.11 7.36
CA PRO A 133 -4.01 -26.92 6.63
C PRO A 133 -2.96 -27.91 7.16
N ASP A 134 -2.16 -28.44 6.24
CA ASP A 134 -1.10 -29.41 6.56
C ASP A 134 -0.01 -28.83 7.48
N SER A 135 0.02 -27.50 7.64
CA SER A 135 0.93 -26.78 8.52
C SER A 135 0.20 -25.76 9.39
N TYR A 136 0.55 -25.73 10.68
CA TYR A 136 0.03 -24.80 11.67
C TYR A 136 1.13 -23.78 11.99
N LEU A 137 1.02 -22.56 11.47
CA LEU A 137 1.96 -21.50 11.74
C LEU A 137 1.28 -20.40 12.54
N ASN A 138 1.85 -20.07 13.70
CA ASN A 138 1.53 -18.88 14.47
C ASN A 138 2.83 -18.09 14.67
N ALA A 139 2.86 -16.84 14.23
CA ALA A 139 4.05 -16.02 14.33
C ALA A 139 3.71 -14.64 14.89
N LEU A 140 4.62 -14.13 15.71
CA LEU A 140 4.60 -12.77 16.23
C LEU A 140 5.97 -12.13 15.97
N ILE A 141 5.96 -11.01 15.26
CA ILE A 141 7.13 -10.15 15.05
C ILE A 141 6.81 -8.81 15.71
N ARG A 142 7.64 -8.36 16.63
CA ARG A 142 7.40 -7.13 17.38
C ARG A 142 7.50 -5.89 16.50
N ALA A 143 8.55 -5.83 15.70
CA ALA A 143 8.71 -4.75 14.73
C ALA A 143 9.56 -5.18 13.54
N ILE A 144 9.28 -4.55 12.40
CA ILE A 144 10.14 -4.50 11.22
C ILE A 144 10.41 -3.03 10.95
N GLU A 145 11.69 -2.65 10.85
CA GLU A 145 12.11 -1.30 10.51
C GLU A 145 13.02 -1.33 9.28
N VAL A 146 12.67 -0.51 8.29
CA VAL A 146 13.48 -0.28 7.08
C VAL A 146 13.91 1.17 7.09
N LYS A 147 15.21 1.45 7.14
CA LYS A 147 15.78 2.79 7.27
C LYS A 147 16.58 3.20 6.05
N GLY A 148 16.61 4.51 5.82
CA GLY A 148 17.33 5.10 4.68
C GLY A 148 16.68 4.73 3.36
N ILE A 149 15.36 4.72 3.32
CA ILE A 149 14.59 4.45 2.10
C ILE A 149 14.76 5.60 1.11
N GLN A 150 14.90 5.25 -0.15
CA GLN A 150 14.95 6.18 -1.26
C GLN A 150 14.08 5.64 -2.39
N PHE A 151 13.22 6.51 -2.90
CA PHE A 151 12.41 6.23 -4.07
C PHE A 151 13.06 6.88 -5.29
N ARG A 152 13.23 6.12 -6.35
CA ARG A 152 13.72 6.62 -7.64
C ARG A 152 12.81 6.12 -8.75
N ARG A 153 12.60 6.96 -9.75
CA ARG A 153 11.93 6.58 -10.97
C ARG A 153 12.92 6.67 -12.12
N GLU A 154 13.17 5.56 -12.78
CA GLU A 154 14.06 5.48 -13.94
C GLU A 154 13.36 4.67 -15.04
N ASN A 155 13.27 5.21 -16.25
CA ASN A 155 12.68 4.53 -17.42
C ASN A 155 11.29 3.94 -17.15
N ALA A 156 10.39 4.73 -16.54
CA ALA A 156 9.06 4.34 -16.12
C ALA A 156 8.98 3.24 -15.03
N LEU A 157 10.11 2.77 -14.51
CA LEU A 157 10.18 1.83 -13.38
C LEU A 157 10.37 2.59 -12.06
N ASN A 158 9.71 2.10 -11.02
CA ASN A 158 9.88 2.62 -9.67
C ASN A 158 10.85 1.71 -8.90
N TYR A 159 11.88 2.30 -8.32
CA TYR A 159 12.86 1.62 -7.48
C TYR A 159 12.72 2.08 -6.04
N LEU A 160 12.75 1.13 -5.13
CA LEU A 160 12.87 1.35 -3.70
C LEU A 160 14.20 0.77 -3.25
N THR A 161 15.06 1.60 -2.67
CA THR A 161 16.29 1.16 -2.03
C THR A 161 16.25 1.46 -0.54
N ALA A 162 16.94 0.68 0.26
CA ALA A 162 17.03 0.87 1.70
C ALA A 162 18.46 0.67 2.17
N ARG A 163 18.83 1.32 3.28
CA ARG A 163 20.14 1.17 3.91
C ARG A 163 20.19 -0.03 4.84
N SER A 164 19.15 -0.22 5.64
CA SER A 164 19.05 -1.34 6.58
C SER A 164 17.62 -1.84 6.71
N LEU A 165 17.51 -3.10 7.13
CA LEU A 165 16.28 -3.76 7.54
C LEU A 165 16.56 -4.44 8.88
N ASP A 166 15.79 -4.06 9.91
CA ASP A 166 15.88 -4.60 11.25
C ASP A 166 14.57 -5.35 11.56
N ILE A 167 14.68 -6.58 12.08
CA ILE A 167 13.56 -7.40 12.56
C ILE A 167 13.75 -7.61 14.06
N ILE A 168 12.78 -7.23 14.86
CA ILE A 168 12.84 -7.16 16.33
C ILE A 168 11.80 -8.09 16.95
#